data_e1bd4c825beebbe97fe447483dc8fb8a
#
_entry.id   e1bd4c825beebbe97fe447483dc8fb8a
#
_cell.length_a   1.000
_cell.length_b   1.000
_cell.length_c   1.000
_cell.angle_alpha   90.00
_cell.angle_beta   90.00
_cell.angle_gamma   90.00
#
_symmetry.space_group_name_H-M   'P 1'
#
loop_
_entity.id
_entity.type
_entity.pdbx_description
1 polymer ?
#
loop_
_entity_poly.entity_id
_entity_poly.type
_entity_poly.pdbx_seq_one_letter_code
_entity_poly.pdbx_strand_id
1 'polypeptide(L)'
;MSENRANEAKLAGIVWRIADSTRGEIKQSERTVMMPLWAYVALLKKDAEEGASLEEVLDEARVKPNVRQYLLSAWDKRWIEPTRMLAHDIDADTLKEFILYYDFTADGEKWSGEFGTPSCVNKLALAILDVQQGEHVADLGCGYGNFLVELAEVCEDAALYGIDVNSAAACIAQIRMDLIGGNARIANDDMLSCDTDALFDKVFSNYPFGMRFTKMGRGGKYYDAYRTGETGFGRPSSADWMFNKVICDSLAPNGKAVAIMTNGAAFNGGDKQARKYYLDNGMIQAVMALPGNLFRYTAISTTLIVLGHNDGPVRFVDASDLTVPGRRWDTMGDDEIDE
;
A
#
# COMPACT_ATOMS: atom_id res chain seq x y z
N MET A 1 6.65 -24.01 6.16
CA MET A 1 6.48 -23.49 7.55
C MET A 1 7.79 -23.27 8.34
N SER A 2 8.83 -24.11 8.24
CA SER A 2 10.10 -23.90 8.97
C SER A 2 11.00 -22.81 8.37
N GLU A 3 11.04 -22.71 7.06
CA GLU A 3 11.88 -21.78 6.31
C GLU A 3 11.39 -20.33 6.45
N ASN A 4 10.10 -20.13 6.38
CA ASN A 4 9.48 -18.81 6.56
C ASN A 4 9.70 -18.24 7.98
N ARG A 5 9.61 -19.10 9.03
CA ARG A 5 9.91 -18.67 10.40
C ARG A 5 11.39 -18.35 10.64
N ALA A 6 12.30 -19.05 9.96
CA ALA A 6 13.73 -18.77 10.05
C ALA A 6 14.06 -17.41 9.39
N ASN A 7 13.42 -17.12 8.27
CA ASN A 7 13.57 -15.83 7.57
C ASN A 7 12.99 -14.66 8.39
N GLU A 8 11.80 -14.81 8.95
CA GLU A 8 11.21 -13.80 9.86
C GLU A 8 12.13 -13.50 11.06
N ALA A 9 12.73 -14.53 11.68
CA ALA A 9 13.65 -14.36 12.80
C ALA A 9 14.94 -13.62 12.38
N LYS A 10 15.46 -13.91 11.18
CA LYS A 10 16.62 -13.23 10.58
C LYS A 10 16.32 -11.73 10.37
N LEU A 11 15.20 -11.41 9.74
CA LEU A 11 14.79 -10.03 9.47
C LEU A 11 14.49 -9.26 10.77
N ALA A 12 13.83 -9.89 11.75
CA ALA A 12 13.63 -9.29 13.08
C ALA A 12 14.94 -8.99 13.81
N GLY A 13 15.98 -9.80 13.59
CA GLY A 13 17.33 -9.56 14.10
C GLY A 13 17.95 -8.25 13.58
N ILE A 14 17.68 -7.86 12.33
CA ILE A 14 18.14 -6.59 11.76
C ILE A 14 17.46 -5.41 12.47
N VAL A 15 16.13 -5.49 12.64
CA VAL A 15 15.37 -4.47 13.37
C VAL A 15 15.89 -4.25 14.78
N TRP A 16 16.20 -5.34 15.49
CA TRP A 16 16.74 -5.26 16.83
C TRP A 16 18.11 -4.55 16.86
N ARG A 17 19.02 -4.88 15.94
CA ARG A 17 20.32 -4.21 15.80
C ARG A 17 20.20 -2.72 15.52
N ILE A 18 19.31 -2.34 14.58
CA ILE A 18 19.00 -0.93 14.29
C ILE A 18 18.45 -0.25 15.55
N ALA A 19 17.52 -0.88 16.25
CA ALA A 19 16.93 -0.34 17.46
C ALA A 19 17.96 -0.12 18.57
N ASP A 20 18.92 -1.02 18.71
CA ASP A 20 19.98 -0.92 19.71
C ASP A 20 20.99 0.18 19.34
N SER A 21 21.46 0.23 18.10
CA SER A 21 22.42 1.24 17.61
C SER A 21 21.88 2.67 17.60
N THR A 22 20.55 2.86 17.55
CA THR A 22 19.89 4.16 17.50
C THR A 22 19.18 4.54 18.79
N ARG A 23 19.43 3.78 19.87
CA ARG A 23 18.77 3.97 21.17
C ARG A 23 19.09 5.35 21.76
N GLY A 24 18.02 6.12 22.05
CA GLY A 24 18.14 7.46 22.63
C GLY A 24 18.38 8.58 21.64
N GLU A 25 18.77 8.30 20.39
CA GLU A 25 19.06 9.30 19.36
C GLU A 25 17.92 9.47 18.35
N ILE A 26 17.26 8.37 18.00
CA ILE A 26 16.19 8.33 17.00
C ILE A 26 14.93 7.76 17.61
N LYS A 27 13.80 8.43 17.42
CA LYS A 27 12.50 7.96 17.90
C LYS A 27 12.08 6.69 17.19
N GLN A 28 11.30 5.83 17.86
CA GLN A 28 10.83 4.57 17.27
C GLN A 28 10.01 4.81 15.99
N SER A 29 9.11 5.79 15.98
CA SER A 29 8.33 6.16 14.79
C SER A 29 9.19 6.56 13.59
N GLU A 30 10.24 7.35 13.83
CA GLU A 30 11.20 7.74 12.79
C GLU A 30 11.98 6.51 12.29
N ARG A 31 12.45 5.64 13.20
CA ARG A 31 13.17 4.41 12.82
C ARG A 31 12.37 3.54 11.88
N THR A 32 11.12 3.25 12.23
CA THR A 32 10.26 2.34 11.46
C THR A 32 10.13 2.79 10.02
N VAL A 33 9.92 4.09 9.79
CA VAL A 33 9.80 4.65 8.44
C VAL A 33 11.15 4.68 7.70
N MET A 34 12.27 4.91 8.43
CA MET A 34 13.58 5.12 7.81
C MET A 34 14.38 3.83 7.62
N MET A 35 14.08 2.75 8.33
CA MET A 35 14.82 1.48 8.24
C MET A 35 15.00 0.97 6.81
N PRO A 36 13.96 0.92 5.95
CA PRO A 36 14.14 0.45 4.57
C PRO A 36 15.04 1.38 3.75
N LEU A 37 15.03 2.68 4.03
CA LEU A 37 15.89 3.65 3.35
C LEU A 37 17.36 3.49 3.77
N TRP A 38 17.62 3.25 5.06
CA TRP A 38 18.98 2.95 5.54
C TRP A 38 19.50 1.64 4.95
N ALA A 39 18.66 0.62 4.90
CA ALA A 39 19.01 -0.67 4.29
C ALA A 39 19.30 -0.51 2.79
N TYR A 40 18.53 0.30 2.08
CA TYR A 40 18.75 0.57 0.66
C TYR A 40 20.07 1.29 0.42
N VAL A 41 20.37 2.38 1.16
CA VAL A 41 21.66 3.07 1.04
C VAL A 41 22.81 2.16 1.47
N ALA A 42 22.62 1.31 2.48
CA ALA A 42 23.62 0.32 2.88
C ALA A 42 23.89 -0.71 1.77
N LEU A 43 22.84 -1.16 1.06
CA LEU A 43 22.95 -2.06 -0.09
C LEU A 43 23.76 -1.42 -1.20
N LEU A 44 23.46 -0.16 -1.58
CA LEU A 44 24.19 0.57 -2.60
C LEU A 44 25.66 0.81 -2.24
N LYS A 45 25.95 1.06 -0.97
CA LYS A 45 27.33 1.28 -0.47
C LYS A 45 28.22 0.04 -0.56
N LYS A 46 27.68 -1.15 -0.78
CA LYS A 46 28.50 -2.36 -0.95
C LYS A 46 29.29 -2.36 -2.26
N ASP A 47 28.78 -1.71 -3.27
CA ASP A 47 29.41 -1.62 -4.60
C ASP A 47 30.12 -0.29 -4.83
N ALA A 48 29.93 0.69 -3.93
CA ALA A 48 30.53 2.02 -4.04
C ALA A 48 31.96 2.09 -3.48
N GLU A 49 32.73 3.06 -3.91
CA GLU A 49 34.07 3.34 -3.40
C GLU A 49 34.05 3.67 -1.89
N GLU A 50 35.10 3.25 -1.17
CA GLU A 50 35.22 3.54 0.25
C GLU A 50 35.31 5.06 0.49
N GLY A 51 34.44 5.58 1.36
CA GLY A 51 34.37 7.02 1.66
C GLY A 51 33.48 7.83 0.73
N ALA A 52 32.85 7.22 -0.29
CA ALA A 52 31.91 7.90 -1.18
C ALA A 52 30.78 8.59 -0.40
N SER A 53 30.46 9.83 -0.79
CA SER A 53 29.32 10.58 -0.28
C SER A 53 27.99 9.92 -0.69
N LEU A 54 26.89 10.29 -0.02
CA LEU A 54 25.57 9.79 -0.44
C LEU A 54 25.26 10.14 -1.89
N GLU A 55 25.58 11.34 -2.33
CA GLU A 55 25.31 11.81 -3.69
C GLU A 55 26.06 10.98 -4.73
N GLU A 56 27.36 10.72 -4.51
CA GLU A 56 28.18 9.87 -5.38
C GLU A 56 27.61 8.43 -5.45
N VAL A 57 27.25 7.84 -4.31
CA VAL A 57 26.63 6.50 -4.26
C VAL A 57 25.34 6.42 -5.06
N LEU A 58 24.46 7.44 -4.93
CA LEU A 58 23.18 7.47 -5.65
C LEU A 58 23.36 7.69 -7.16
N ASP A 59 24.35 8.47 -7.55
CA ASP A 59 24.67 8.75 -8.97
C ASP A 59 25.31 7.52 -9.64
N GLU A 60 26.25 6.86 -8.99
CA GLU A 60 26.90 5.64 -9.48
C GLU A 60 25.87 4.50 -9.67
N ALA A 61 24.97 4.33 -8.70
CA ALA A 61 23.90 3.34 -8.77
C ALA A 61 22.78 3.72 -9.75
N ARG A 62 22.81 4.90 -10.35
CA ARG A 62 21.78 5.42 -11.28
C ARG A 62 20.37 5.37 -10.70
N VAL A 63 20.25 5.74 -9.44
CA VAL A 63 18.98 5.75 -8.73
C VAL A 63 17.97 6.67 -9.40
N LYS A 64 16.72 6.25 -9.52
CA LYS A 64 15.65 7.06 -10.14
C LYS A 64 15.56 8.46 -9.53
N PRO A 65 15.29 9.52 -10.33
CA PRO A 65 15.34 10.91 -9.87
C PRO A 65 14.44 11.21 -8.65
N ASN A 66 13.24 10.64 -8.57
CA ASN A 66 12.32 10.82 -7.46
C ASN A 66 12.87 10.22 -6.15
N VAL A 67 13.45 9.03 -6.21
CA VAL A 67 14.09 8.35 -5.06
C VAL A 67 15.34 9.14 -4.63
N ARG A 68 16.20 9.51 -5.60
CA ARG A 68 17.40 10.33 -5.34
C ARG A 68 17.06 11.64 -4.65
N GLN A 69 16.08 12.37 -5.19
CA GLN A 69 15.64 13.65 -4.62
C GLN A 69 15.14 13.48 -3.19
N TYR A 70 14.31 12.46 -2.94
CA TYR A 70 13.80 12.19 -1.61
C TYR A 70 14.94 11.87 -0.63
N LEU A 71 15.82 10.94 -0.97
CA LEU A 71 16.95 10.54 -0.11
C LEU A 71 17.86 11.72 0.23
N LEU A 72 18.22 12.55 -0.75
CA LEU A 72 19.07 13.73 -0.50
C LEU A 72 18.37 14.77 0.39
N SER A 73 17.05 14.96 0.24
CA SER A 73 16.30 15.94 1.03
C SER A 73 16.01 15.48 2.45
N ALA A 74 15.83 14.19 2.65
CA ALA A 74 15.46 13.61 3.93
C ALA A 74 16.67 13.17 4.77
N TRP A 75 17.86 13.05 4.15
CA TRP A 75 19.03 12.48 4.80
C TRP A 75 19.48 13.26 6.02
N ASP A 76 19.55 12.59 7.16
CA ASP A 76 20.06 13.13 8.41
C ASP A 76 21.40 12.46 8.77
N LYS A 77 22.36 13.24 9.24
CA LYS A 77 23.69 12.71 9.66
C LYS A 77 23.59 11.65 10.77
N ARG A 78 22.52 11.64 11.58
CA ARG A 78 22.27 10.58 12.57
C ARG A 78 22.03 9.20 11.92
N TRP A 79 21.74 9.15 10.62
CA TRP A 79 21.52 7.92 9.86
C TRP A 79 22.80 7.29 9.29
N ILE A 80 23.92 8.01 9.37
CA ILE A 80 25.22 7.52 8.86
C ILE A 80 25.63 6.23 9.59
N GLU A 81 25.55 6.22 10.92
CA GLU A 81 25.99 5.09 11.73
C GLU A 81 25.11 3.84 11.54
N PRO A 82 23.76 3.89 11.63
CA PRO A 82 22.94 2.71 11.34
C PRO A 82 23.14 2.21 9.90
N THR A 83 23.31 3.10 8.92
CA THR A 83 23.58 2.70 7.53
C THR A 83 24.94 2.01 7.40
N ARG A 84 25.99 2.53 8.05
CA ARG A 84 27.33 1.94 8.06
C ARG A 84 27.32 0.55 8.69
N MET A 85 26.65 0.38 9.83
CA MET A 85 26.48 -0.91 10.50
C MET A 85 25.80 -1.92 9.58
N LEU A 86 24.70 -1.53 8.91
CA LEU A 86 23.99 -2.39 7.97
C LEU A 86 24.89 -2.79 6.78
N ALA A 87 25.64 -1.85 6.21
CA ALA A 87 26.53 -2.11 5.09
C ALA A 87 27.68 -3.08 5.48
N HIS A 88 28.17 -3.01 6.71
CA HIS A 88 29.26 -3.84 7.20
C HIS A 88 28.79 -5.24 7.63
N ASP A 89 27.70 -5.32 8.42
CA ASP A 89 27.32 -6.50 9.16
C ASP A 89 26.32 -7.41 8.41
N ILE A 90 25.62 -6.89 7.42
CA ILE A 90 24.54 -7.61 6.71
C ILE A 90 24.94 -7.79 5.25
N ASP A 91 24.80 -8.98 4.71
CA ASP A 91 25.07 -9.28 3.30
C ASP A 91 24.00 -8.63 2.37
N ALA A 92 24.34 -8.47 1.07
CA ALA A 92 23.50 -7.79 0.09
C ALA A 92 22.14 -8.49 -0.11
N ASP A 93 22.11 -9.80 -0.17
CA ASP A 93 20.88 -10.57 -0.38
C ASP A 93 19.94 -10.40 0.81
N THR A 94 20.47 -10.47 2.03
CA THR A 94 19.70 -10.23 3.26
C THR A 94 19.17 -8.78 3.35
N LEU A 95 19.94 -7.78 2.91
CA LEU A 95 19.45 -6.41 2.84
C LEU A 95 18.33 -6.27 1.82
N LYS A 96 18.46 -6.91 0.66
CA LYS A 96 17.42 -6.94 -0.38
C LYS A 96 16.14 -7.61 0.13
N GLU A 97 16.25 -8.80 0.75
CA GLU A 97 15.12 -9.47 1.38
C GLU A 97 14.45 -8.60 2.45
N PHE A 98 15.24 -7.93 3.28
CA PHE A 98 14.71 -7.04 4.31
C PHE A 98 13.91 -5.88 3.71
N ILE A 99 14.41 -5.22 2.67
CA ILE A 99 13.71 -4.12 2.00
C ILE A 99 12.41 -4.61 1.36
N LEU A 100 12.43 -5.79 0.71
CA LEU A 100 11.29 -6.31 -0.04
C LEU A 100 10.18 -6.85 0.87
N TYR A 101 10.53 -7.62 1.89
CA TYR A 101 9.57 -8.50 2.59
C TYR A 101 9.30 -8.14 4.04
N TYR A 102 10.13 -7.29 4.67
CA TYR A 102 9.83 -6.89 6.03
C TYR A 102 8.59 -5.98 6.07
N ASP A 103 7.66 -6.30 6.96
CA ASP A 103 6.45 -5.51 7.16
C ASP A 103 6.76 -4.29 8.06
N PHE A 104 7.15 -3.19 7.43
CA PHE A 104 7.45 -1.93 8.11
C PHE A 104 6.23 -1.29 8.76
N THR A 105 5.02 -1.72 8.44
CA THR A 105 3.79 -1.23 9.07
C THR A 105 3.50 -1.90 10.41
N ALA A 106 4.15 -3.05 10.67
CA ALA A 106 3.95 -3.85 11.87
C ALA A 106 4.29 -3.12 13.19
N ASP A 107 5.24 -2.19 13.13
CA ASP A 107 5.74 -1.43 14.29
C ASP A 107 5.32 0.06 14.26
N GLY A 108 4.46 0.45 13.31
CA GLY A 108 3.96 1.83 13.16
C GLY A 108 3.15 2.32 14.36
N GLU A 109 3.10 3.63 14.55
CA GLU A 109 2.30 4.23 15.62
C GLU A 109 0.81 4.11 15.31
N LYS A 110 0.02 3.74 16.33
CA LYS A 110 -1.46 3.66 16.31
C LYS A 110 -2.19 4.91 15.79
N TRP A 111 -1.49 5.99 15.57
CA TRP A 111 -2.06 7.33 15.35
C TRP A 111 -1.94 7.84 13.91
N SER A 112 -1.19 7.17 13.03
CA SER A 112 -1.04 7.63 11.65
C SER A 112 -2.29 7.42 10.79
N GLY A 113 -3.19 6.50 11.19
CA GLY A 113 -4.34 6.11 10.37
C GLY A 113 -3.95 5.33 9.10
N GLU A 114 -2.66 5.10 8.90
CA GLU A 114 -2.11 4.33 7.81
C GLU A 114 -1.96 2.88 8.27
N PHE A 115 -2.92 2.05 7.90
CA PHE A 115 -2.88 0.62 8.19
C PHE A 115 -2.33 -0.11 6.97
N GLY A 116 -1.17 -0.74 7.11
CA GLY A 116 -0.66 -1.63 6.07
C GLY A 116 -1.66 -2.75 5.77
N THR A 117 -1.79 -3.10 4.52
CA THR A 117 -2.66 -4.20 4.10
C THR A 117 -2.03 -5.53 4.53
N PRO A 118 -2.73 -6.37 5.29
CA PRO A 118 -2.26 -7.71 5.62
C PRO A 118 -2.07 -8.56 4.36
N SER A 119 -1.06 -9.41 4.31
CA SER A 119 -0.78 -10.27 3.15
C SER A 119 -1.97 -11.17 2.78
N CYS A 120 -2.73 -11.67 3.75
CA CYS A 120 -3.94 -12.44 3.44
C CYS A 120 -5.00 -11.63 2.69
N VAL A 121 -5.13 -10.33 2.97
CA VAL A 121 -6.04 -9.43 2.22
C VAL A 121 -5.48 -9.13 0.82
N ASN A 122 -4.16 -8.96 0.68
CA ASN A 122 -3.52 -8.82 -0.63
C ASN A 122 -3.75 -10.07 -1.49
N LYS A 123 -3.53 -11.26 -0.94
CA LYS A 123 -3.75 -12.53 -1.63
C LYS A 123 -5.20 -12.70 -2.08
N LEU A 124 -6.18 -12.41 -1.19
CA LEU A 124 -7.59 -12.41 -1.54
C LEU A 124 -7.89 -11.42 -2.68
N ALA A 125 -7.34 -10.21 -2.61
CA ALA A 125 -7.51 -9.21 -3.65
C ALA A 125 -6.90 -9.66 -4.98
N LEU A 126 -5.72 -10.29 -4.98
CA LEU A 126 -5.07 -10.84 -6.17
C LEU A 126 -5.91 -11.97 -6.79
N ALA A 127 -6.45 -12.88 -5.97
CA ALA A 127 -7.33 -13.96 -6.44
C ALA A 127 -8.61 -13.39 -7.12
N ILE A 128 -9.23 -12.36 -6.52
CA ILE A 128 -10.43 -11.72 -7.08
C ILE A 128 -10.10 -10.92 -8.34
N LEU A 129 -8.98 -10.20 -8.38
CA LEU A 129 -8.57 -9.39 -9.53
C LEU A 129 -8.22 -10.27 -10.73
N ASP A 130 -7.64 -11.44 -10.51
CA ASP A 130 -7.22 -12.38 -11.56
C ASP A 130 -6.39 -11.67 -12.63
N VAL A 131 -5.25 -11.11 -12.21
CA VAL A 131 -4.38 -10.30 -13.07
C VAL A 131 -3.75 -11.18 -14.16
N GLN A 132 -3.87 -10.75 -15.41
CA GLN A 132 -3.29 -11.44 -16.55
C GLN A 132 -2.00 -10.74 -17.03
N GLN A 133 -1.14 -11.47 -17.73
CA GLN A 133 0.09 -10.93 -18.31
C GLN A 133 -0.19 -9.74 -19.24
N GLY A 134 0.59 -8.68 -19.09
CA GLY A 134 0.49 -7.49 -19.91
C GLY A 134 -0.62 -6.51 -19.48
N GLU A 135 -1.41 -6.82 -18.44
CA GLU A 135 -2.39 -5.89 -17.92
C GLU A 135 -1.73 -4.71 -17.19
N HIS A 136 -2.40 -3.57 -17.24
CA HIS A 136 -2.05 -2.37 -16.49
C HIS A 136 -2.75 -2.39 -15.13
N VAL A 137 -1.97 -2.45 -14.07
CA VAL A 137 -2.50 -2.58 -12.71
C VAL A 137 -2.10 -1.38 -11.86
N ALA A 138 -3.07 -0.79 -11.15
CA ALA A 138 -2.82 0.29 -10.22
C ALA A 138 -3.10 -0.11 -8.76
N ASP A 139 -2.25 0.39 -7.86
CA ASP A 139 -2.50 0.45 -6.41
C ASP A 139 -2.67 1.92 -6.01
N LEU A 140 -3.91 2.32 -5.74
CA LEU A 140 -4.26 3.70 -5.41
C LEU A 140 -4.27 3.90 -3.89
N GLY A 141 -3.23 4.54 -3.37
CA GLY A 141 -2.88 4.57 -1.96
C GLY A 141 -1.95 3.41 -1.60
N CYS A 142 -0.89 3.25 -2.40
CA CYS A 142 -0.03 2.05 -2.37
C CYS A 142 0.82 1.91 -1.09
N GLY A 143 0.90 2.93 -0.25
CA GLY A 143 1.74 2.91 0.93
C GLY A 143 3.18 2.50 0.59
N TYR A 144 3.71 1.54 1.34
CA TYR A 144 5.05 0.98 1.10
C TYR A 144 5.12 -0.02 -0.06
N GLY A 145 4.04 -0.21 -0.82
CA GLY A 145 4.00 -1.06 -2.00
C GLY A 145 3.86 -2.56 -1.71
N ASN A 146 3.29 -2.96 -0.58
CA ASN A 146 3.15 -4.38 -0.22
C ASN A 146 2.34 -5.16 -1.25
N PHE A 147 1.19 -4.63 -1.69
CA PHE A 147 0.38 -5.27 -2.73
C PHE A 147 1.15 -5.38 -4.06
N LEU A 148 1.86 -4.32 -4.45
CA LEU A 148 2.64 -4.30 -5.69
C LEU A 148 3.79 -5.31 -5.68
N VAL A 149 4.43 -5.53 -4.52
CA VAL A 149 5.47 -6.56 -4.34
C VAL A 149 4.87 -7.95 -4.55
N GLU A 150 3.78 -8.27 -3.85
CA GLU A 150 3.10 -9.57 -3.95
C GLU A 150 2.56 -9.81 -5.37
N LEU A 151 2.05 -8.77 -6.04
CA LEU A 151 1.61 -8.86 -7.45
C LEU A 151 2.78 -9.13 -8.40
N ALA A 152 3.91 -8.43 -8.26
CA ALA A 152 5.07 -8.61 -9.12
C ALA A 152 5.65 -10.04 -9.05
N GLU A 153 5.47 -10.74 -7.93
CA GLU A 153 5.89 -12.13 -7.75
C GLU A 153 4.99 -13.13 -8.51
N VAL A 154 3.73 -12.80 -8.71
CA VAL A 154 2.77 -13.70 -9.37
C VAL A 154 2.53 -13.33 -10.83
N CYS A 155 2.86 -12.10 -11.25
CA CYS A 155 2.67 -11.62 -12.61
C CYS A 155 3.80 -10.65 -13.02
N GLU A 156 4.92 -11.21 -13.52
CA GLU A 156 6.15 -10.46 -13.85
C GLU A 156 5.96 -9.43 -14.97
N ASP A 157 5.05 -9.67 -15.93
CA ASP A 157 4.85 -8.84 -17.13
C ASP A 157 3.77 -7.76 -16.94
N ALA A 158 3.17 -7.62 -15.77
CA ALA A 158 2.20 -6.55 -15.49
C ALA A 158 2.88 -5.18 -15.49
N ALA A 159 2.21 -4.18 -16.08
CA ALA A 159 2.63 -2.80 -15.98
C ALA A 159 2.04 -2.19 -14.70
N LEU A 160 2.89 -1.90 -13.71
CA LEU A 160 2.46 -1.51 -12.37
C LEU A 160 2.48 0.01 -12.18
N TYR A 161 1.44 0.51 -11.57
CA TYR A 161 1.34 1.91 -11.14
C TYR A 161 0.99 1.97 -9.66
N GLY A 162 1.66 2.84 -8.92
CA GLY A 162 1.31 3.15 -7.55
C GLY A 162 1.21 4.65 -7.34
N ILE A 163 0.35 5.07 -6.44
CA ILE A 163 0.29 6.47 -6.00
C ILE A 163 0.12 6.51 -4.49
N ASP A 164 0.88 7.37 -3.81
CA ASP A 164 0.71 7.64 -2.39
C ASP A 164 1.06 9.10 -2.06
N VAL A 165 0.29 9.68 -1.14
CA VAL A 165 0.50 11.06 -0.69
C VAL A 165 1.69 11.19 0.25
N ASN A 166 2.06 10.10 0.93
CA ASN A 166 3.21 10.05 1.82
C ASN A 166 4.49 9.84 1.00
N SER A 167 5.34 10.85 0.98
CA SER A 167 6.56 10.84 0.16
C SER A 167 7.56 9.76 0.57
N ALA A 168 7.64 9.42 1.86
CA ALA A 168 8.49 8.33 2.34
C ALA A 168 7.99 6.98 1.83
N ALA A 169 6.68 6.75 1.95
CA ALA A 169 6.04 5.53 1.49
C ALA A 169 6.20 5.34 -0.03
N ALA A 170 5.89 6.38 -0.81
CA ALA A 170 6.08 6.36 -2.26
C ALA A 170 7.54 6.12 -2.68
N CYS A 171 8.50 6.70 -1.96
CA CYS A 171 9.93 6.45 -2.19
C CYS A 171 10.29 4.98 -1.93
N ILE A 172 9.84 4.40 -0.82
CA ILE A 172 10.10 3.01 -0.47
C ILE A 172 9.42 2.06 -1.46
N ALA A 173 8.18 2.33 -1.84
CA ALA A 173 7.48 1.56 -2.87
C ALA A 173 8.26 1.57 -4.20
N GLN A 174 8.80 2.72 -4.64
CA GLN A 174 9.61 2.78 -5.85
C GLN A 174 10.91 1.98 -5.71
N ILE A 175 11.61 2.07 -4.57
CA ILE A 175 12.81 1.28 -4.30
C ILE A 175 12.51 -0.23 -4.40
N ARG A 176 11.42 -0.69 -3.80
CA ARG A 176 11.00 -2.09 -3.85
C ARG A 176 10.76 -2.54 -5.29
N MET A 177 10.05 -1.76 -6.07
CA MET A 177 9.79 -2.06 -7.48
C MET A 177 11.07 -2.10 -8.32
N ASP A 178 12.02 -1.19 -8.05
CA ASP A 178 13.32 -1.19 -8.73
C ASP A 178 14.17 -2.42 -8.38
N LEU A 179 14.10 -2.88 -7.13
CA LEU A 179 14.81 -4.09 -6.67
C LEU A 179 14.23 -5.40 -7.22
N ILE A 180 12.93 -5.45 -7.46
CA ILE A 180 12.28 -6.60 -8.11
C ILE A 180 12.57 -6.60 -9.62
N GLY A 181 12.88 -5.45 -10.22
CA GLY A 181 13.08 -5.31 -11.67
C GLY A 181 11.78 -5.17 -12.45
N GLY A 182 10.67 -4.86 -11.77
CA GLY A 182 9.36 -4.72 -12.38
C GLY A 182 9.20 -3.44 -13.21
N ASN A 183 8.31 -3.48 -14.21
CA ASN A 183 7.90 -2.29 -14.96
C ASN A 183 6.91 -1.46 -14.13
N ALA A 184 7.42 -0.71 -13.15
CA ALA A 184 6.60 0.03 -12.21
C ALA A 184 6.92 1.53 -12.19
N ARG A 185 5.86 2.33 -12.05
CA ARG A 185 5.91 3.77 -11.82
C ARG A 185 5.16 4.11 -10.55
N ILE A 186 5.86 4.71 -9.59
CA ILE A 186 5.26 5.20 -8.34
C ILE A 186 5.22 6.72 -8.36
N ALA A 187 4.02 7.28 -8.17
CA ALA A 187 3.79 8.72 -8.04
C ALA A 187 3.67 9.11 -6.56
N ASN A 188 4.29 10.22 -6.19
CA ASN A 188 4.02 10.84 -4.89
C ASN A 188 3.01 11.98 -5.09
N ASP A 189 1.74 11.68 -4.94
CA ASP A 189 0.64 12.63 -5.13
C ASP A 189 -0.61 12.16 -4.38
N ASP A 190 -1.61 13.03 -4.29
CA ASP A 190 -2.92 12.72 -3.72
C ASP A 190 -3.87 12.21 -4.80
N MET A 191 -4.30 10.95 -4.71
CA MET A 191 -5.21 10.34 -5.69
C MET A 191 -6.52 11.13 -5.87
N LEU A 192 -6.96 11.90 -4.86
CA LEU A 192 -8.15 12.75 -4.94
C LEU A 192 -7.89 14.09 -5.65
N SER A 193 -6.65 14.46 -5.86
CA SER A 193 -6.22 15.67 -6.57
C SER A 193 -5.65 15.36 -7.94
N CYS A 194 -5.12 14.17 -8.11
CA CYS A 194 -4.44 13.74 -9.33
C CYS A 194 -5.43 13.68 -10.50
N ASP A 195 -5.09 14.37 -11.57
CA ASP A 195 -5.84 14.32 -12.82
C ASP A 195 -5.11 13.35 -13.76
N THR A 196 -5.39 12.06 -13.58
CA THR A 196 -4.84 11.04 -14.45
C THR A 196 -5.88 10.60 -15.47
N ASP A 197 -5.52 10.69 -16.74
CA ASP A 197 -6.29 10.09 -17.84
C ASP A 197 -5.91 8.61 -18.07
N ALA A 198 -5.02 8.06 -17.24
CA ALA A 198 -4.62 6.68 -17.33
C ALA A 198 -5.77 5.76 -16.91
N LEU A 199 -6.04 4.77 -17.76
CA LEU A 199 -7.01 3.72 -17.50
C LEU A 199 -6.28 2.41 -17.20
N PHE A 200 -6.75 1.71 -16.17
CA PHE A 200 -6.17 0.47 -15.68
C PHE A 200 -7.13 -0.70 -15.89
N ASP A 201 -6.57 -1.84 -16.25
CA ASP A 201 -7.34 -3.09 -16.35
C ASP A 201 -7.74 -3.61 -14.97
N LYS A 202 -6.84 -3.42 -14.00
CA LYS A 202 -7.06 -3.80 -12.60
C LYS A 202 -6.67 -2.67 -11.66
N VAL A 203 -7.46 -2.48 -10.62
CA VAL A 203 -7.14 -1.50 -9.56
C VAL A 203 -7.32 -2.15 -8.20
N PHE A 204 -6.33 -1.99 -7.35
CA PHE A 204 -6.43 -2.25 -5.92
C PHE A 204 -6.39 -0.93 -5.15
N SER A 205 -7.07 -0.89 -4.02
CA SER A 205 -6.93 0.24 -3.09
C SER A 205 -7.33 -0.15 -1.66
N ASN A 206 -6.43 0.08 -0.74
CA ASN A 206 -6.71 0.06 0.70
C ASN A 206 -6.55 1.48 1.24
N TYR A 207 -7.50 2.35 0.89
CA TYR A 207 -7.45 3.77 1.28
C TYR A 207 -7.71 3.98 2.78
N PRO A 208 -7.35 5.16 3.36
CA PRO A 208 -7.46 5.41 4.80
C PRO A 208 -8.87 5.27 5.35
N PHE A 209 -9.04 4.49 6.43
CA PHE A 209 -10.33 4.20 7.06
C PHE A 209 -10.89 5.39 7.84
N GLY A 210 -12.22 5.55 7.77
CA GLY A 210 -12.95 6.52 8.59
C GLY A 210 -12.66 7.99 8.29
N MET A 211 -12.06 8.27 7.14
CA MET A 211 -11.76 9.62 6.71
C MET A 211 -13.05 10.38 6.38
N ARG A 212 -13.12 11.65 6.82
CA ARG A 212 -14.22 12.56 6.48
C ARG A 212 -13.72 13.60 5.49
N PHE A 213 -14.40 13.72 4.37
CA PHE A 213 -14.01 14.61 3.28
C PHE A 213 -14.00 16.10 3.65
N THR A 214 -14.83 16.50 4.62
CA THR A 214 -14.93 17.89 5.10
C THR A 214 -13.65 18.47 5.71
N LYS A 215 -12.68 17.63 6.07
CA LYS A 215 -11.40 18.06 6.66
C LYS A 215 -10.29 18.24 5.63
N MET A 216 -10.56 17.98 4.36
CA MET A 216 -9.59 18.05 3.29
C MET A 216 -9.65 19.43 2.62
N GLY A 217 -8.65 20.25 2.88
CA GLY A 217 -8.53 21.63 2.35
C GLY A 217 -7.76 21.74 1.04
N ARG A 218 -7.56 20.63 0.31
CA ARG A 218 -6.78 20.62 -0.93
C ARG A 218 -7.67 20.92 -2.13
N GLY A 219 -7.08 21.42 -3.22
CA GLY A 219 -7.73 21.57 -4.53
C GLY A 219 -7.61 20.28 -5.34
N GLY A 220 -8.36 20.16 -6.43
CA GLY A 220 -8.32 19.06 -7.37
C GLY A 220 -9.71 18.55 -7.76
N LYS A 221 -9.77 17.77 -8.81
CA LYS A 221 -11.00 17.32 -9.48
C LYS A 221 -12.05 16.76 -8.50
N TYR A 222 -11.66 15.84 -7.65
CA TYR A 222 -12.61 15.16 -6.74
C TYR A 222 -12.96 16.00 -5.52
N TYR A 223 -12.04 16.84 -5.03
CA TYR A 223 -12.34 17.82 -3.99
C TYR A 223 -13.32 18.88 -4.47
N ASP A 224 -13.15 19.35 -5.70
CA ASP A 224 -14.04 20.34 -6.33
C ASP A 224 -15.42 19.75 -6.57
N ALA A 225 -15.50 18.54 -7.13
CA ALA A 225 -16.75 17.83 -7.32
C ALA A 225 -17.52 17.61 -5.99
N TYR A 226 -16.82 17.28 -4.91
CA TYR A 226 -17.44 17.17 -3.58
C TYR A 226 -17.97 18.52 -3.08
N ARG A 227 -17.19 19.61 -3.24
CA ARG A 227 -17.59 20.94 -2.78
C ARG A 227 -18.80 21.47 -3.55
N THR A 228 -18.85 21.26 -4.84
CA THR A 228 -19.98 21.68 -5.69
C THR A 228 -21.17 20.74 -5.60
N GLY A 229 -20.97 19.50 -5.17
CA GLY A 229 -21.99 18.44 -5.17
C GLY A 229 -22.12 17.74 -6.53
N GLU A 230 -21.17 17.96 -7.45
CA GLU A 230 -21.17 17.40 -8.83
C GLU A 230 -20.50 16.01 -8.88
N THR A 231 -20.60 15.23 -7.82
CA THR A 231 -20.07 13.86 -7.75
C THR A 231 -20.91 12.84 -8.51
N GLY A 232 -22.14 13.17 -8.83
CA GLY A 232 -23.19 12.28 -9.32
C GLY A 232 -24.07 11.72 -8.19
N PHE A 233 -23.62 11.76 -6.93
CA PHE A 233 -24.31 11.23 -5.75
C PHE A 233 -24.34 12.21 -4.56
N GLY A 234 -24.06 13.48 -4.82
CA GLY A 234 -24.06 14.53 -3.80
C GLY A 234 -22.83 14.48 -2.89
N ARG A 235 -23.02 14.72 -1.59
CA ARG A 235 -21.94 14.79 -0.59
C ARG A 235 -22.05 13.62 0.39
N PRO A 236 -21.35 12.52 0.16
CA PRO A 236 -21.36 11.38 1.08
C PRO A 236 -20.74 11.74 2.44
N SER A 237 -21.15 11.06 3.47
CA SER A 237 -20.59 11.23 4.84
C SER A 237 -19.22 10.63 4.96
N SER A 238 -18.97 9.53 4.26
CA SER A 238 -17.71 8.80 4.22
C SER A 238 -16.89 9.21 3.00
N ALA A 239 -15.60 9.40 3.19
CA ALA A 239 -14.65 9.58 2.10
C ALA A 239 -14.51 8.32 1.22
N ASP A 240 -14.86 7.13 1.73
CA ASP A 240 -14.81 5.85 1.02
C ASP A 240 -15.46 5.95 -0.38
N TRP A 241 -16.62 6.61 -0.48
CA TRP A 241 -17.33 6.75 -1.76
C TRP A 241 -16.66 7.71 -2.73
N MET A 242 -15.85 8.65 -2.24
CA MET A 242 -15.05 9.51 -3.10
C MET A 242 -13.79 8.77 -3.61
N PHE A 243 -13.16 7.95 -2.76
CA PHE A 243 -12.09 7.05 -3.19
C PHE A 243 -12.60 6.04 -4.24
N ASN A 244 -13.75 5.42 -3.98
CA ASN A 244 -14.38 4.54 -4.97
C ASN A 244 -14.68 5.24 -6.30
N LYS A 245 -15.00 6.57 -6.27
CA LYS A 245 -15.17 7.34 -7.50
C LYS A 245 -13.86 7.45 -8.29
N VAL A 246 -12.76 7.78 -7.64
CA VAL A 246 -11.43 7.79 -8.29
C VAL A 246 -11.15 6.43 -8.93
N ILE A 247 -11.36 5.35 -8.16
CA ILE A 247 -11.14 3.97 -8.62
C ILE A 247 -11.96 3.68 -9.88
N CYS A 248 -13.27 3.94 -9.86
CA CYS A 248 -14.13 3.68 -11.01
C CYS A 248 -13.77 4.56 -12.22
N ASP A 249 -13.43 5.83 -11.99
CA ASP A 249 -13.02 6.75 -13.07
C ASP A 249 -11.65 6.36 -13.69
N SER A 250 -10.85 5.58 -12.97
CA SER A 250 -9.53 5.08 -13.42
C SER A 250 -9.60 3.71 -14.11
N LEU A 251 -10.77 3.04 -14.13
CA LEU A 251 -10.91 1.74 -14.76
C LEU A 251 -11.06 1.84 -16.28
N ALA A 252 -10.38 0.95 -16.98
CA ALA A 252 -10.66 0.66 -18.38
C ALA A 252 -12.10 0.11 -18.54
N PRO A 253 -12.71 0.14 -19.74
CA PRO A 253 -14.10 -0.25 -19.94
C PRO A 253 -14.50 -1.63 -19.38
N ASN A 254 -13.59 -2.59 -19.38
CA ASN A 254 -13.78 -3.94 -18.82
C ASN A 254 -12.93 -4.17 -17.57
N GLY A 255 -12.45 -3.08 -16.98
CA GLY A 255 -11.58 -3.14 -15.80
C GLY A 255 -12.33 -3.63 -14.57
N LYS A 256 -11.57 -4.17 -13.63
CA LYS A 256 -12.05 -4.64 -12.33
C LYS A 256 -11.22 -4.01 -11.21
N ALA A 257 -11.89 -3.61 -10.14
CA ALA A 257 -11.18 -3.13 -8.96
C ALA A 257 -11.61 -3.88 -7.70
N VAL A 258 -10.68 -3.95 -6.75
CA VAL A 258 -10.92 -4.36 -5.37
C VAL A 258 -10.53 -3.22 -4.47
N ALA A 259 -11.45 -2.80 -3.61
CA ALA A 259 -11.20 -1.79 -2.60
C ALA A 259 -11.60 -2.27 -1.21
N ILE A 260 -10.84 -1.83 -0.19
CA ILE A 260 -11.15 -2.11 1.20
C ILE A 260 -11.77 -0.85 1.81
N MET A 261 -12.97 -0.98 2.36
CA MET A 261 -13.72 0.13 2.94
C MET A 261 -14.20 -0.18 4.35
N THR A 262 -14.61 0.84 5.08
CA THR A 262 -15.22 0.64 6.39
C THR A 262 -16.62 0.05 6.25
N ASN A 263 -17.00 -0.87 7.14
CA ASN A 263 -18.37 -1.39 7.18
C ASN A 263 -19.41 -0.26 7.28
N GLY A 264 -19.10 0.81 8.01
CA GLY A 264 -19.98 1.97 8.15
C GLY A 264 -20.41 2.55 6.81
N ALA A 265 -19.52 2.69 5.85
CA ALA A 265 -19.82 3.22 4.52
C ALA A 265 -20.81 2.33 3.74
N ALA A 266 -20.82 1.01 4.02
CA ALA A 266 -21.70 0.07 3.38
C ALA A 266 -23.18 0.19 3.83
N PHE A 267 -23.47 0.71 5.05
CA PHE A 267 -24.86 0.72 5.55
C PHE A 267 -25.35 2.04 6.16
N ASN A 268 -24.47 3.03 6.46
CA ASN A 268 -24.90 4.26 7.11
C ASN A 268 -25.91 5.07 6.26
N GLY A 269 -26.74 5.89 6.92
CA GLY A 269 -27.77 6.68 6.26
C GLY A 269 -27.21 7.82 5.40
N GLY A 270 -26.08 8.40 5.80
CA GLY A 270 -25.48 9.53 5.10
C GLY A 270 -24.89 9.18 3.72
N ASP A 271 -24.59 7.91 3.49
CA ASP A 271 -24.03 7.42 2.22
C ASP A 271 -25.06 6.68 1.33
N LYS A 272 -26.35 6.74 1.70
CA LYS A 272 -27.42 6.06 0.94
C LYS A 272 -27.46 6.49 -0.53
N GLN A 273 -27.25 7.78 -0.82
CA GLN A 273 -27.29 8.28 -2.20
C GLN A 273 -26.09 7.77 -3.00
N ALA A 274 -24.92 7.70 -2.40
CA ALA A 274 -23.73 7.14 -3.05
C ALA A 274 -23.96 5.66 -3.40
N ARG A 275 -24.36 4.84 -2.43
CA ARG A 275 -24.68 3.42 -2.69
C ARG A 275 -25.70 3.23 -3.81
N LYS A 276 -26.78 4.03 -3.77
CA LYS A 276 -27.81 3.99 -4.83
C LYS A 276 -27.20 4.33 -6.19
N TYR A 277 -26.38 5.37 -6.29
CA TYR A 277 -25.70 5.75 -7.53
C TYR A 277 -24.88 4.61 -8.12
N TYR A 278 -24.02 3.99 -7.32
CA TYR A 278 -23.18 2.89 -7.80
C TYR A 278 -24.01 1.65 -8.22
N LEU A 279 -25.10 1.35 -7.50
CA LEU A 279 -26.01 0.25 -7.85
C LEU A 279 -26.78 0.55 -9.14
N ASP A 280 -27.38 1.74 -9.26
CA ASP A 280 -28.17 2.14 -10.44
C ASP A 280 -27.32 2.20 -11.71
N ASN A 281 -26.02 2.45 -11.58
CA ASN A 281 -25.09 2.50 -12.72
C ASN A 281 -24.33 1.19 -12.95
N GLY A 282 -24.69 0.12 -12.26
CA GLY A 282 -24.06 -1.20 -12.45
C GLY A 282 -22.55 -1.18 -12.20
N MET A 283 -22.11 -0.49 -11.15
CA MET A 283 -20.67 -0.33 -10.84
C MET A 283 -20.18 -1.29 -9.74
N ILE A 284 -21.07 -2.04 -9.09
CA ILE A 284 -20.71 -2.96 -8.00
C ILE A 284 -20.94 -4.39 -8.46
N GLN A 285 -19.90 -5.21 -8.43
CA GLN A 285 -19.97 -6.64 -8.74
C GLN A 285 -20.20 -7.49 -7.49
N ALA A 286 -19.48 -7.18 -6.40
CA ALA A 286 -19.62 -7.91 -5.14
C ALA A 286 -19.33 -7.02 -3.93
N VAL A 287 -19.87 -7.42 -2.79
CA VAL A 287 -19.63 -6.84 -1.47
C VAL A 287 -19.40 -8.00 -0.50
N MET A 288 -18.22 -8.02 0.14
CA MET A 288 -17.79 -9.08 1.03
C MET A 288 -17.51 -8.52 2.42
N ALA A 289 -18.18 -9.04 3.44
CA ALA A 289 -17.83 -8.77 4.83
C ALA A 289 -16.57 -9.55 5.20
N LEU A 290 -15.49 -8.84 5.56
CA LEU A 290 -14.24 -9.46 5.98
C LEU A 290 -14.26 -9.80 7.47
N PRO A 291 -13.46 -10.79 7.91
CA PRO A 291 -13.27 -11.09 9.32
C PRO A 291 -12.81 -9.85 10.10
N GLY A 292 -13.22 -9.75 11.35
CA GLY A 292 -12.68 -8.77 12.28
C GLY A 292 -11.21 -9.03 12.61
N ASN A 293 -10.52 -8.03 13.17
CA ASN A 293 -9.16 -8.20 13.69
C ASN A 293 -8.08 -8.64 12.67
N LEU A 294 -8.33 -8.50 11.36
CA LEU A 294 -7.34 -8.75 10.31
C LEU A 294 -6.29 -7.63 10.25
N PHE A 295 -6.74 -6.39 10.38
CA PHE A 295 -5.86 -5.22 10.31
C PHE A 295 -5.20 -4.96 11.65
N ARG A 296 -3.88 -4.82 11.65
CA ARG A 296 -3.11 -4.52 12.85
C ARG A 296 -3.53 -3.16 13.43
N TYR A 297 -3.55 -3.07 14.76
CA TYR A 297 -3.86 -1.85 15.52
C TYR A 297 -5.29 -1.32 15.41
N THR A 298 -6.19 -2.00 14.73
CA THR A 298 -7.61 -1.65 14.68
C THR A 298 -8.50 -2.88 14.78
N ALA A 299 -9.59 -2.73 15.54
CA ALA A 299 -10.66 -3.73 15.58
C ALA A 299 -11.81 -3.37 14.62
N ILE A 300 -11.57 -2.43 13.69
CA ILE A 300 -12.59 -2.02 12.72
C ILE A 300 -12.85 -3.20 11.78
N SER A 301 -14.09 -3.63 11.73
CA SER A 301 -14.53 -4.57 10.70
C SER A 301 -14.56 -3.85 9.35
N THR A 302 -14.05 -4.50 8.34
CA THR A 302 -13.93 -3.95 6.99
C THR A 302 -14.78 -4.73 6.00
N THR A 303 -15.08 -4.07 4.90
CA THR A 303 -15.79 -4.61 3.75
C THR A 303 -14.87 -4.55 2.54
N LEU A 304 -14.71 -5.65 1.84
CA LEU A 304 -14.12 -5.66 0.51
C LEU A 304 -15.25 -5.41 -0.50
N ILE A 305 -15.03 -4.45 -1.39
CA ILE A 305 -15.95 -4.16 -2.50
C ILE A 305 -15.26 -4.44 -3.83
N VAL A 306 -15.95 -5.16 -4.70
CA VAL A 306 -15.50 -5.38 -6.08
C VAL A 306 -16.25 -4.44 -7.00
N LEU A 307 -15.49 -3.57 -7.66
CA LEU A 307 -16.00 -2.52 -8.56
C LEU A 307 -15.65 -2.86 -10.01
N GLY A 308 -16.51 -2.42 -10.91
CA GLY A 308 -16.40 -2.62 -12.35
C GLY A 308 -17.79 -2.77 -12.96
N HIS A 309 -17.85 -2.83 -14.28
CA HIS A 309 -19.14 -2.98 -14.95
C HIS A 309 -19.86 -4.28 -14.54
N ASN A 310 -21.14 -4.18 -14.22
CA ASN A 310 -21.97 -5.29 -13.78
C ASN A 310 -23.42 -5.16 -14.32
N ASP A 311 -23.78 -6.04 -15.24
CA ASP A 311 -25.15 -6.17 -15.77
C ASP A 311 -26.01 -7.18 -14.98
N GLY A 312 -25.38 -7.86 -14.00
CA GLY A 312 -26.03 -8.90 -13.19
C GLY A 312 -26.37 -8.43 -11.77
N PRO A 313 -26.84 -9.35 -10.93
CA PRO A 313 -27.06 -9.06 -9.52
C PRO A 313 -25.73 -8.87 -8.78
N VAL A 314 -25.71 -7.94 -7.81
CA VAL A 314 -24.59 -7.80 -6.89
C VAL A 314 -24.48 -9.03 -5.99
N ARG A 315 -23.30 -9.61 -5.88
CA ARG A 315 -23.02 -10.72 -4.97
C ARG A 315 -22.75 -10.19 -3.57
N PHE A 316 -23.37 -10.78 -2.57
CA PHE A 316 -23.06 -10.51 -1.16
C PHE A 316 -22.45 -11.77 -0.55
N VAL A 317 -21.26 -11.60 0.02
CA VAL A 317 -20.48 -12.68 0.64
C VAL A 317 -20.27 -12.34 2.11
N ASP A 318 -20.56 -13.26 2.99
CA ASP A 318 -20.22 -13.16 4.40
C ASP A 318 -19.00 -14.06 4.68
N ALA A 319 -17.84 -13.46 4.71
CA ALA A 319 -16.57 -14.12 5.05
C ALA A 319 -16.14 -13.82 6.50
N SER A 320 -17.03 -13.28 7.33
CA SER A 320 -16.68 -12.83 8.68
C SER A 320 -16.13 -13.93 9.59
N ASP A 321 -16.48 -15.19 9.32
CA ASP A 321 -16.04 -16.36 10.06
C ASP A 321 -14.86 -17.10 9.39
N LEU A 322 -14.46 -16.70 8.17
CA LEU A 322 -13.34 -17.30 7.43
C LEU A 322 -12.00 -16.77 7.96
N THR A 323 -11.57 -17.28 9.10
CA THR A 323 -10.38 -16.77 9.80
C THR A 323 -9.64 -17.86 10.54
N VAL A 324 -8.31 -17.74 10.54
CA VAL A 324 -7.42 -18.53 11.39
C VAL A 324 -6.96 -17.64 12.55
N PRO A 325 -7.32 -17.99 13.80
CA PRO A 325 -6.96 -17.19 14.96
C PRO A 325 -5.45 -17.08 15.14
N GLY A 326 -4.94 -15.85 15.27
CA GLY A 326 -3.56 -15.55 15.56
C GLY A 326 -3.35 -15.17 17.03
N ARG A 327 -2.08 -15.00 17.44
CA ARG A 327 -1.75 -14.60 18.82
C ARG A 327 -2.19 -13.16 19.14
N ARG A 328 -2.17 -12.27 18.17
CA ARG A 328 -2.48 -10.83 18.32
C ARG A 328 -3.50 -10.34 17.32
N TRP A 329 -3.48 -10.86 16.11
CA TRP A 329 -4.42 -10.60 15.02
C TRP A 329 -4.71 -11.90 14.31
N ASP A 330 -5.86 -11.94 13.68
CA ASP A 330 -6.29 -13.08 12.92
C ASP A 330 -5.76 -12.99 11.48
N THR A 331 -5.82 -14.09 10.75
CA THR A 331 -5.43 -14.14 9.33
C THR A 331 -6.41 -15.02 8.58
N MET A 332 -6.37 -14.98 7.26
CA MET A 332 -6.98 -15.99 6.39
C MET A 332 -5.84 -16.83 5.81
N GLY A 333 -5.96 -18.15 5.86
CA GLY A 333 -5.06 -19.07 5.17
C GLY A 333 -5.45 -19.23 3.71
N ASP A 334 -4.67 -20.03 2.98
CA ASP A 334 -4.96 -20.26 1.56
C ASP A 334 -6.30 -21.00 1.38
N ASP A 335 -6.68 -21.90 2.27
CA ASP A 335 -7.97 -22.60 2.23
C ASP A 335 -9.17 -21.64 2.40
N GLU A 336 -9.10 -20.66 3.31
CA GLU A 336 -10.12 -19.64 3.53
C GLU A 336 -10.21 -18.62 2.38
N ILE A 337 -9.12 -18.44 1.63
CA ILE A 337 -9.10 -17.56 0.46
C ILE A 337 -9.70 -18.25 -0.76
N ASP A 338 -9.50 -19.56 -0.89
CA ASP A 338 -10.01 -20.35 -2.00
C ASP A 338 -11.54 -20.67 -1.88
N GLU A 339 -12.09 -20.62 -0.64
CA GLU A 339 -13.52 -20.79 -0.38
C GLU A 339 -14.36 -19.61 -0.90
#